data_6bb497ca9f12d50120445511bcab435a
#
_entry.id   6bb497ca9f12d50120445511bcab435a
#
_cell.length_a   1.000
_cell.length_b   1.000
_cell.length_c   1.000
_cell.angle_alpha   90.00
_cell.angle_beta   90.00
_cell.angle_gamma   90.00
#
_symmetry.space_group_name_H-M   'P 1'
#
loop_
_entity.id
_entity.type
_entity.pdbx_description
1 polymer ?
#
loop_
_entity_poly.entity_id
_entity_poly.type
_entity_poly.pdbx_seq_one_letter_code
_entity_poly.pdbx_strand_id
1 'polypeptide(L)'
;GRTAAELVRHERRILTPLRRVGERYEEASWDDAIADIAGRLREIFDTDGPDAIGTYWGNPMGWSETNHLMRDAFLDSIGTAQRYSSASVDQNNLVYVCNEMYGIGRLFLIPDVDAARCMMLVGTNPAVSAFNWSCSVPDGWRRVLAAQRTGADVIVVDPRRTETAAAANTHVVVRPGQDWAFLLAILTVILTEGWIDADDATDADGLDLLIDLVGEVDLERLATICDVPVTVIVDIAKRFAQAPTGFCFTATGVSHHTTG
;
A
#
# COMPACT_ATOMS: atom_id res chain seq x y z
N GLY A 1 -17.83 -7.65 -7.72
CA GLY A 1 -18.36 -7.11 -8.97
C GLY A 1 -19.87 -7.33 -9.19
N ARG A 2 -20.48 -8.45 -8.76
CA ARG A 2 -21.92 -8.73 -9.01
C ARG A 2 -22.86 -7.73 -8.35
N THR A 3 -22.55 -7.30 -7.14
CA THR A 3 -23.35 -6.34 -6.34
C THR A 3 -23.21 -4.88 -6.78
N ALA A 4 -22.20 -4.54 -7.56
CA ALA A 4 -21.97 -3.16 -7.99
C ALA A 4 -23.14 -2.60 -8.83
N ALA A 5 -23.71 -3.42 -9.72
CA ALA A 5 -24.87 -3.02 -10.51
C ALA A 5 -26.13 -2.82 -9.68
N GLU A 6 -26.30 -3.62 -8.59
CA GLU A 6 -27.39 -3.48 -7.65
C GLU A 6 -27.25 -2.19 -6.83
N LEU A 7 -26.06 -1.84 -6.39
CA LEU A 7 -25.77 -0.58 -5.69
C LEU A 7 -26.09 0.65 -6.53
N VAL A 8 -25.73 0.62 -7.81
CA VAL A 8 -26.00 1.74 -8.75
C VAL A 8 -27.49 1.94 -8.99
N ARG A 9 -28.29 0.86 -8.95
CA ARG A 9 -29.74 0.87 -9.25
C ARG A 9 -30.62 0.73 -8.02
N HIS A 10 -30.03 0.77 -6.84
CA HIS A 10 -30.77 0.57 -5.60
C HIS A 10 -31.80 1.69 -5.38
N GLU A 11 -33.03 1.35 -4.98
CA GLU A 11 -34.13 2.28 -4.75
C GLU A 11 -33.83 3.39 -3.72
N ARG A 12 -32.95 3.10 -2.75
CA ARG A 12 -32.51 4.07 -1.73
C ARG A 12 -31.36 4.95 -2.18
N ARG A 13 -30.94 4.85 -3.44
CA ARG A 13 -29.86 5.70 -3.97
C ARG A 13 -30.37 7.14 -4.12
N ILE A 14 -29.61 8.10 -3.60
CA ILE A 14 -29.84 9.53 -3.85
C ILE A 14 -29.45 9.83 -5.30
N LEU A 15 -30.39 10.36 -6.09
CA LEU A 15 -30.24 10.62 -7.51
C LEU A 15 -30.15 12.12 -7.83
N THR A 16 -30.56 12.98 -6.91
CA THR A 16 -30.58 14.44 -7.06
C THR A 16 -29.83 15.09 -5.90
N PRO A 17 -29.27 16.29 -6.05
CA PRO A 17 -28.72 17.04 -4.93
C PRO A 17 -29.78 17.26 -3.85
N LEU A 18 -29.35 17.23 -2.59
CA LEU A 18 -30.19 17.50 -1.44
C LEU A 18 -29.65 18.72 -0.70
N ARG A 19 -30.53 19.69 -0.42
CA ARG A 19 -30.25 20.84 0.43
C ARG A 19 -30.82 20.61 1.82
N ARG A 20 -30.03 20.85 2.85
CA ARG A 20 -30.53 20.81 4.22
C ARG A 20 -31.28 22.09 4.57
N VAL A 21 -32.54 21.94 4.99
CA VAL A 21 -33.38 23.03 5.46
C VAL A 21 -33.85 22.68 6.90
N GLY A 22 -33.21 23.26 7.89
CA GLY A 22 -33.41 22.89 9.29
C GLY A 22 -32.95 21.44 9.55
N GLU A 23 -33.91 20.59 9.96
CA GLU A 23 -33.66 19.15 10.21
C GLU A 23 -34.02 18.24 9.01
N ARG A 24 -34.50 18.81 7.94
CA ARG A 24 -34.93 18.06 6.74
C ARG A 24 -33.97 18.26 5.57
N TYR A 25 -34.06 17.34 4.63
CA TYR A 25 -33.40 17.44 3.34
C TYR A 25 -34.45 17.58 2.26
N GLU A 26 -34.28 18.59 1.38
CA GLU A 26 -35.15 18.86 0.25
C GLU A 26 -34.37 18.69 -1.05
N GLU A 27 -35.02 18.21 -2.09
CA GLU A 27 -34.40 18.09 -3.42
C GLU A 27 -34.07 19.47 -3.99
N ALA A 28 -32.92 19.60 -4.62
CA ALA A 28 -32.48 20.80 -5.31
C ALA A 28 -32.06 20.44 -6.75
N SER A 29 -32.15 21.41 -7.65
CA SER A 29 -31.52 21.24 -8.97
C SER A 29 -29.99 21.27 -8.86
N TRP A 30 -29.30 20.70 -9.85
CA TRP A 30 -27.84 20.80 -9.91
C TRP A 30 -27.36 22.24 -10.00
N ASP A 31 -28.07 23.09 -10.78
CA ASP A 31 -27.71 24.50 -10.97
C ASP A 31 -27.83 25.26 -9.64
N ASP A 32 -28.92 25.07 -8.89
CA ASP A 32 -29.11 25.70 -7.58
C ASP A 32 -28.07 25.22 -6.56
N ALA A 33 -27.77 23.91 -6.53
CA ALA A 33 -26.78 23.37 -5.63
C ALA A 33 -25.37 23.91 -5.92
N ILE A 34 -24.98 23.96 -7.19
CA ILE A 34 -23.69 24.50 -7.62
C ILE A 34 -23.60 26.01 -7.32
N ALA A 35 -24.65 26.77 -7.61
CA ALA A 35 -24.69 28.20 -7.32
C ALA A 35 -24.58 28.50 -5.82
N ASP A 36 -25.28 27.76 -4.96
CA ASP A 36 -25.20 27.90 -3.48
C ASP A 36 -23.78 27.58 -2.97
N ILE A 37 -23.18 26.46 -3.42
CA ILE A 37 -21.82 26.07 -3.04
C ILE A 37 -20.80 27.11 -3.53
N ALA A 38 -20.89 27.55 -4.78
CA ALA A 38 -19.96 28.55 -5.35
C ALA A 38 -20.06 29.89 -4.61
N GLY A 39 -21.28 30.34 -4.25
CA GLY A 39 -21.48 31.55 -3.46
C GLY A 39 -20.82 31.48 -2.09
N ARG A 40 -21.00 30.39 -1.36
CA ARG A 40 -20.37 30.17 -0.04
C ARG A 40 -18.84 30.08 -0.11
N LEU A 41 -18.32 29.36 -1.10
CA LEU A 41 -16.88 29.26 -1.30
C LEU A 41 -16.27 30.64 -1.65
N ARG A 42 -16.98 31.44 -2.46
CA ARG A 42 -16.55 32.81 -2.77
C ARG A 42 -16.52 33.70 -1.53
N GLU A 43 -17.55 33.63 -0.70
CA GLU A 43 -17.61 34.38 0.57
C GLU A 43 -16.43 34.02 1.49
N ILE A 44 -16.14 32.72 1.66
CA ILE A 44 -14.98 32.25 2.46
C ILE A 44 -13.67 32.74 1.84
N PHE A 45 -13.53 32.61 0.53
CA PHE A 45 -12.32 33.06 -0.18
C PHE A 45 -12.08 34.57 0.00
N ASP A 46 -13.12 35.39 -0.17
CA ASP A 46 -13.03 36.82 -0.08
C ASP A 46 -12.77 37.32 1.37
N THR A 47 -13.25 36.55 2.37
CA THR A 47 -13.14 36.91 3.81
C THR A 47 -11.86 36.39 4.45
N ASP A 48 -11.53 35.11 4.21
CA ASP A 48 -10.52 34.37 4.97
C ASP A 48 -9.36 33.88 4.09
N GLY A 49 -9.45 34.07 2.77
CA GLY A 49 -8.42 33.74 1.79
C GLY A 49 -8.47 32.28 1.32
N PRO A 50 -7.58 31.93 0.36
CA PRO A 50 -7.61 30.61 -0.30
C PRO A 50 -7.40 29.43 0.64
N ASP A 51 -6.56 29.56 1.65
CA ASP A 51 -6.21 28.47 2.56
C ASP A 51 -7.30 28.17 3.63
N ALA A 52 -8.37 28.95 3.67
CA ALA A 52 -9.58 28.62 4.42
C ALA A 52 -10.42 27.53 3.69
N ILE A 53 -10.11 27.25 2.42
CA ILE A 53 -10.77 26.23 1.61
C ILE A 53 -9.84 25.03 1.48
N GLY A 54 -10.21 23.92 2.13
CA GLY A 54 -9.46 22.68 2.08
C GLY A 54 -10.23 21.56 1.39
N THR A 55 -9.51 20.55 0.93
CA THR A 55 -10.11 19.32 0.40
C THR A 55 -9.54 18.09 1.08
N TYR A 56 -10.41 17.15 1.36
CA TYR A 56 -10.04 15.80 1.75
C TYR A 56 -10.72 14.80 0.82
N TRP A 57 -9.95 13.92 0.19
CA TRP A 57 -10.49 12.92 -0.74
C TRP A 57 -10.13 11.49 -0.33
N GLY A 58 -11.00 10.56 -0.69
CA GLY A 58 -10.81 9.13 -0.49
C GLY A 58 -10.39 8.39 -1.78
N ASN A 59 -10.07 7.11 -1.64
CA ASN A 59 -9.61 6.25 -2.74
C ASN A 59 -10.50 6.25 -3.99
N PRO A 60 -11.86 6.34 -3.92
CA PRO A 60 -12.68 6.37 -5.12
C PRO A 60 -12.35 7.50 -6.09
N MET A 61 -11.81 8.62 -5.61
CA MET A 61 -11.35 9.72 -6.45
C MET A 61 -10.21 9.28 -7.38
N GLY A 62 -9.29 8.43 -6.89
CA GLY A 62 -8.15 7.92 -7.67
C GLY A 62 -8.54 6.97 -8.81
N TRP A 63 -9.79 6.46 -8.81
CA TRP A 63 -10.32 5.60 -9.87
C TRP A 63 -11.05 6.35 -10.97
N SER A 64 -11.08 7.68 -10.89
CA SER A 64 -11.75 8.54 -11.87
C SER A 64 -10.79 9.63 -12.33
N GLU A 65 -10.15 9.42 -13.46
CA GLU A 65 -9.20 10.36 -14.07
C GLU A 65 -9.80 11.77 -14.20
N THR A 66 -11.04 11.87 -14.70
CA THR A 66 -11.73 13.15 -14.86
C THR A 66 -11.91 13.86 -13.52
N ASN A 67 -12.35 13.16 -12.48
CA ASN A 67 -12.53 13.77 -11.17
C ASN A 67 -11.19 14.20 -10.56
N HIS A 68 -10.13 13.44 -10.79
CA HIS A 68 -8.79 13.78 -10.31
C HIS A 68 -8.29 15.08 -10.96
N LEU A 69 -8.35 15.16 -12.29
CA LEU A 69 -7.94 16.32 -13.05
C LEU A 69 -8.79 17.57 -12.71
N MET A 70 -10.11 17.41 -12.63
CA MET A 70 -11.01 18.51 -12.30
C MET A 70 -10.81 19.02 -10.87
N ARG A 71 -10.55 18.13 -9.92
CA ARG A 71 -10.20 18.54 -8.55
C ARG A 71 -8.93 19.38 -8.52
N ASP A 72 -7.88 18.94 -9.18
CA ASP A 72 -6.60 19.63 -9.17
C ASP A 72 -6.73 21.00 -9.86
N ALA A 73 -7.38 21.05 -11.01
CA ALA A 73 -7.66 22.31 -11.70
C ALA A 73 -8.49 23.28 -10.84
N PHE A 74 -9.48 22.78 -10.12
CA PHE A 74 -10.30 23.57 -9.21
C PHE A 74 -9.46 24.14 -8.05
N LEU A 75 -8.67 23.31 -7.40
CA LEU A 75 -7.83 23.75 -6.28
C LEU A 75 -6.70 24.69 -6.71
N ASP A 76 -6.14 24.48 -7.90
CA ASP A 76 -5.16 25.38 -8.50
C ASP A 76 -5.78 26.74 -8.82
N SER A 77 -7.03 26.76 -9.30
CA SER A 77 -7.75 28.01 -9.56
C SER A 77 -8.07 28.82 -8.30
N ILE A 78 -8.27 28.16 -7.17
CA ILE A 78 -8.43 28.78 -5.86
C ILE A 78 -7.08 29.24 -5.30
N GLY A 79 -5.99 28.50 -5.58
CA GLY A 79 -4.66 28.78 -5.05
C GLY A 79 -4.45 28.24 -3.62
N THR A 80 -5.26 27.28 -3.17
CA THR A 80 -5.12 26.68 -1.84
C THR A 80 -4.05 25.60 -1.79
N ALA A 81 -3.27 25.58 -0.69
CA ALA A 81 -2.35 24.51 -0.34
C ALA A 81 -3.01 23.39 0.50
N GLN A 82 -4.26 23.56 0.93
CA GLN A 82 -4.95 22.67 1.86
C GLN A 82 -5.52 21.44 1.16
N ARG A 83 -4.63 20.47 0.83
CA ARG A 83 -4.96 19.26 0.05
C ARG A 83 -4.63 18.02 0.86
N TYR A 84 -5.65 17.28 1.27
CA TYR A 84 -5.52 16.15 2.18
C TYR A 84 -6.12 14.87 1.62
N SER A 85 -5.54 13.74 1.98
CA SER A 85 -6.06 12.41 1.69
C SER A 85 -5.63 11.43 2.77
N SER A 86 -6.15 10.21 2.72
CA SER A 86 -5.69 9.11 3.58
C SER A 86 -4.23 8.71 3.33
N ALA A 87 -3.64 9.08 2.20
CA ALA A 87 -2.28 8.69 1.81
C ALA A 87 -1.21 9.09 2.85
N SER A 88 -1.42 10.20 3.59
CA SER A 88 -0.49 10.67 4.62
C SER A 88 -0.34 9.72 5.81
N VAL A 89 -1.31 8.86 6.07
CA VAL A 89 -1.26 7.83 7.13
C VAL A 89 -1.26 6.41 6.59
N ASP A 90 -1.46 6.23 5.28
CA ASP A 90 -1.59 4.94 4.63
C ASP A 90 -0.28 4.49 3.95
N GLN A 91 0.34 5.36 3.16
CA GLN A 91 1.45 4.98 2.27
C GLN A 91 2.63 5.97 2.27
N ASN A 92 2.70 6.91 3.20
CA ASN A 92 3.72 7.95 3.15
C ASN A 92 5.15 7.41 3.25
N ASN A 93 5.40 6.43 4.10
CA ASN A 93 6.69 5.77 4.21
C ASN A 93 7.07 5.05 2.91
N LEU A 94 6.16 4.34 2.26
CA LEU A 94 6.40 3.74 0.94
C LEU A 94 6.73 4.81 -0.11
N VAL A 95 5.96 5.92 -0.15
CA VAL A 95 6.21 7.04 -1.06
C VAL A 95 7.57 7.67 -0.82
N TYR A 96 7.96 7.86 0.45
CA TYR A 96 9.26 8.38 0.83
C TYR A 96 10.40 7.46 0.37
N VAL A 97 10.33 6.17 0.72
CA VAL A 97 11.35 5.18 0.34
C VAL A 97 11.48 5.06 -1.17
N CYS A 98 10.37 5.02 -1.91
CA CYS A 98 10.42 4.99 -3.38
C CYS A 98 11.08 6.24 -3.96
N ASN A 99 10.85 7.42 -3.36
CA ASN A 99 11.52 8.65 -3.79
C ASN A 99 13.02 8.60 -3.58
N GLU A 100 13.46 8.12 -2.41
CA GLU A 100 14.90 8.00 -2.09
C GLU A 100 15.61 6.95 -2.96
N MET A 101 14.95 5.80 -3.19
CA MET A 101 15.58 4.70 -3.93
C MET A 101 15.51 4.86 -5.45
N TYR A 102 14.41 5.42 -5.97
CA TYR A 102 14.13 5.43 -7.42
C TYR A 102 13.91 6.84 -7.98
N GLY A 103 13.95 7.87 -7.16
CA GLY A 103 13.69 9.26 -7.58
C GLY A 103 12.21 9.56 -7.90
N ILE A 104 11.30 8.62 -7.66
CA ILE A 104 9.86 8.72 -7.98
C ILE A 104 9.03 8.31 -6.78
N GLY A 105 8.47 9.29 -6.06
CA GLY A 105 7.73 9.05 -4.82
C GLY A 105 6.39 8.31 -4.94
N ARG A 106 5.90 8.03 -6.14
CA ARG A 106 4.65 7.27 -6.37
C ARG A 106 4.88 6.10 -7.32
N LEU A 107 6.00 5.44 -7.16
CA LEU A 107 6.30 4.23 -7.92
C LEU A 107 5.59 3.03 -7.27
N PHE A 108 4.57 2.52 -7.92
CA PHE A 108 3.95 1.25 -7.53
C PHE A 108 4.65 0.13 -8.29
N LEU A 109 5.54 -0.58 -7.61
CA LEU A 109 6.19 -1.76 -8.18
C LEU A 109 5.16 -2.86 -8.36
N ILE A 110 5.08 -3.39 -9.57
CA ILE A 110 4.19 -4.51 -9.91
C ILE A 110 5.05 -5.75 -10.06
N PRO A 111 4.90 -6.74 -9.16
CA PRO A 111 5.71 -7.95 -9.21
C PRO A 111 5.33 -8.83 -10.42
N ASP A 112 6.32 -9.48 -11.02
CA ASP A 112 6.08 -10.53 -12.00
C ASP A 112 5.70 -11.84 -11.30
N VAL A 113 4.40 -11.99 -11.06
CA VAL A 113 3.84 -13.14 -10.34
C VAL A 113 4.05 -14.45 -11.08
N ASP A 114 4.08 -14.42 -12.42
CA ASP A 114 4.20 -15.64 -13.22
C ASP A 114 5.64 -16.17 -13.26
N ALA A 115 6.62 -15.27 -13.25
CA ALA A 115 8.02 -15.63 -13.21
C ALA A 115 8.53 -15.98 -11.81
N ALA A 116 7.89 -15.46 -10.76
CA ALA A 116 8.35 -15.64 -9.39
C ALA A 116 8.35 -17.11 -8.93
N ARG A 117 9.43 -17.51 -8.27
CA ARG A 117 9.61 -18.82 -7.63
C ARG A 117 9.58 -18.73 -6.11
N CYS A 118 9.78 -17.54 -5.54
CA CYS A 118 9.52 -17.25 -4.14
C CYS A 118 8.80 -15.91 -4.00
N MET A 119 7.71 -15.90 -3.26
CA MET A 119 6.87 -14.72 -3.03
C MET A 119 6.74 -14.51 -1.53
N MET A 120 7.29 -13.43 -1.00
CA MET A 120 7.13 -13.06 0.41
C MET A 120 6.12 -11.90 0.50
N LEU A 121 4.96 -12.18 1.11
CA LEU A 121 3.85 -11.24 1.24
C LEU A 121 3.74 -10.80 2.71
N VAL A 122 4.05 -9.54 3.00
CA VAL A 122 4.15 -9.01 4.36
C VAL A 122 3.06 -7.98 4.61
N GLY A 123 2.22 -8.22 5.62
CA GLY A 123 1.14 -7.31 6.01
C GLY A 123 0.12 -7.04 4.90
N THR A 124 -0.12 -8.02 4.04
CA THR A 124 -1.03 -7.90 2.88
C THR A 124 -1.92 -9.15 2.72
N ASN A 125 -3.15 -8.95 2.24
CA ASN A 125 -4.13 -10.02 2.06
C ASN A 125 -4.73 -10.02 0.64
N PRO A 126 -3.96 -10.34 -0.41
CA PRO A 126 -4.41 -10.29 -1.80
C PRO A 126 -5.54 -11.26 -2.15
N ALA A 127 -5.80 -12.28 -1.33
CA ALA A 127 -6.97 -13.15 -1.50
C ALA A 127 -8.30 -12.40 -1.31
N VAL A 128 -8.29 -11.30 -0.56
CA VAL A 128 -9.47 -10.47 -0.24
C VAL A 128 -9.35 -9.08 -0.83
N SER A 129 -8.20 -8.41 -0.63
CA SER A 129 -7.95 -7.04 -1.07
C SER A 129 -7.19 -7.04 -2.39
N ALA A 130 -7.87 -6.62 -3.44
CA ALA A 130 -7.28 -6.53 -4.78
C ALA A 130 -6.56 -5.19 -5.03
N PHE A 131 -6.31 -4.39 -3.99
CA PHE A 131 -5.61 -3.13 -4.13
C PHE A 131 -4.11 -3.31 -4.43
N ASN A 132 -3.44 -2.30 -4.97
CA ASN A 132 -2.06 -2.29 -5.45
C ASN A 132 -1.84 -3.27 -6.63
N TRP A 133 -0.82 -4.14 -6.53
CA TRP A 133 -0.45 -5.01 -7.64
C TRP A 133 -1.57 -5.97 -8.08
N SER A 134 -2.42 -6.43 -7.15
CA SER A 134 -3.54 -7.31 -7.49
C SER A 134 -4.58 -6.65 -8.40
N CYS A 135 -4.69 -5.32 -8.38
CA CYS A 135 -5.54 -4.58 -9.34
C CYS A 135 -4.89 -4.46 -10.71
N SER A 136 -3.56 -4.36 -10.74
CA SER A 136 -2.78 -4.14 -11.96
C SER A 136 -2.45 -5.45 -12.68
N VAL A 137 -2.45 -6.57 -11.96
CA VAL A 137 -2.25 -7.90 -12.49
C VAL A 137 -3.61 -8.58 -12.66
N PRO A 138 -4.08 -8.83 -13.89
CA PRO A 138 -5.37 -9.50 -14.12
C PRO A 138 -5.44 -10.84 -13.38
N ASP A 139 -6.49 -11.01 -12.54
CA ASP A 139 -6.73 -12.21 -11.74
C ASP A 139 -5.54 -12.58 -10.81
N GLY A 140 -4.89 -11.55 -10.25
CA GLY A 140 -3.60 -11.65 -9.56
C GLY A 140 -3.52 -12.77 -8.50
N TRP A 141 -4.55 -12.91 -7.64
CA TRP A 141 -4.54 -13.96 -6.63
C TRP A 141 -4.58 -15.38 -7.22
N ARG A 142 -5.35 -15.60 -8.27
CA ARG A 142 -5.36 -16.91 -8.94
C ARG A 142 -4.04 -17.23 -9.62
N ARG A 143 -3.32 -16.22 -10.10
CA ARG A 143 -1.97 -16.38 -10.67
C ARG A 143 -0.98 -16.80 -9.59
N VAL A 144 -1.02 -16.20 -8.39
CA VAL A 144 -0.24 -16.65 -7.23
C VAL A 144 -0.50 -18.13 -6.94
N LEU A 145 -1.77 -18.53 -6.84
CA LEU A 145 -2.12 -19.93 -6.61
C LEU A 145 -1.71 -20.85 -7.78
N ALA A 146 -1.68 -20.36 -9.00
CA ALA A 146 -1.20 -21.12 -10.16
C ALA A 146 0.32 -21.32 -10.09
N ALA A 147 1.08 -20.28 -9.80
CA ALA A 147 2.51 -20.36 -9.59
C ALA A 147 2.87 -21.31 -8.43
N GLN A 148 2.14 -21.24 -7.31
CA GLN A 148 2.31 -22.15 -6.18
C GLN A 148 2.10 -23.62 -6.58
N ARG A 149 1.06 -23.93 -7.37
CA ARG A 149 0.83 -25.30 -7.87
C ARG A 149 1.95 -25.82 -8.79
N THR A 150 2.69 -24.92 -9.42
CA THR A 150 3.85 -25.27 -10.27
C THR A 150 5.20 -25.17 -9.51
N GLY A 151 5.16 -25.06 -8.18
CA GLY A 151 6.33 -25.14 -7.32
C GLY A 151 6.88 -23.82 -6.79
N ALA A 152 6.21 -22.69 -7.05
CA ALA A 152 6.59 -21.44 -6.40
C ALA A 152 6.28 -21.51 -4.89
N ASP A 153 7.18 -20.96 -4.09
CA ASP A 153 7.04 -20.86 -2.65
C ASP A 153 6.34 -19.55 -2.27
N VAL A 154 5.23 -19.64 -1.56
CA VAL A 154 4.46 -18.50 -1.07
C VAL A 154 4.58 -18.40 0.44
N ILE A 155 5.29 -17.40 0.91
CA ILE A 155 5.53 -17.09 2.32
C ILE A 155 4.66 -15.89 2.70
N VAL A 156 3.84 -16.03 3.71
CA VAL A 156 3.02 -14.93 4.23
C VAL A 156 3.46 -14.58 5.64
N VAL A 157 3.76 -13.30 5.85
CA VAL A 157 4.12 -12.73 7.15
C VAL A 157 2.98 -11.83 7.60
N ASP A 158 2.22 -12.27 8.59
CA ASP A 158 1.03 -11.57 9.07
C ASP A 158 0.70 -12.05 10.50
N PRO A 159 0.42 -11.17 11.45
CA PRO A 159 0.03 -11.56 12.80
C PRO A 159 -1.29 -12.36 12.84
N ARG A 160 -2.11 -12.24 11.80
CA ARG A 160 -3.39 -12.95 11.65
C ARG A 160 -3.29 -14.02 10.57
N ARG A 161 -3.88 -15.18 10.81
CA ARG A 161 -4.04 -16.19 9.77
C ARG A 161 -5.13 -15.76 8.79
N THR A 162 -4.75 -14.90 7.84
CA THR A 162 -5.61 -14.38 6.78
C THR A 162 -5.99 -15.47 5.77
N GLU A 163 -6.91 -15.14 4.85
CA GLU A 163 -7.27 -16.02 3.72
C GLU A 163 -6.05 -16.30 2.83
N THR A 164 -5.17 -15.31 2.66
CA THR A 164 -3.89 -15.46 1.96
C THR A 164 -2.95 -16.39 2.74
N ALA A 165 -2.80 -16.16 4.05
CA ALA A 165 -1.96 -17.00 4.93
C ALA A 165 -2.45 -18.44 5.01
N ALA A 166 -3.77 -18.65 4.97
CA ALA A 166 -4.35 -20.01 4.98
C ALA A 166 -4.06 -20.82 3.71
N ALA A 167 -3.76 -20.15 2.59
CA ALA A 167 -3.42 -20.78 1.32
C ALA A 167 -1.91 -20.81 1.01
N ALA A 168 -1.08 -20.13 1.82
CA ALA A 168 0.36 -20.06 1.65
C ALA A 168 1.06 -21.39 1.97
N ASN A 169 2.30 -21.56 1.47
CA ASN A 169 3.18 -22.65 1.87
C ASN A 169 3.68 -22.47 3.30
N THR A 170 3.96 -21.22 3.66
CA THR A 170 4.45 -20.87 5.00
C THR A 170 3.70 -19.63 5.51
N HIS A 171 3.23 -19.69 6.75
CA HIS A 171 2.70 -18.54 7.47
C HIS A 171 3.58 -18.24 8.68
N VAL A 172 4.13 -17.03 8.72
CA VAL A 172 4.92 -16.51 9.83
C VAL A 172 4.05 -15.55 10.61
N VAL A 173 3.85 -15.85 11.89
CA VAL A 173 3.16 -14.96 12.82
C VAL A 173 4.20 -14.03 13.43
N VAL A 174 4.20 -12.77 13.01
CA VAL A 174 5.07 -11.72 13.54
C VAL A 174 4.32 -10.92 14.60
N ARG A 175 5.04 -10.42 15.61
CA ARG A 175 4.44 -9.51 16.58
C ARG A 175 3.96 -8.24 15.88
N PRO A 176 2.70 -7.79 16.08
CA PRO A 176 2.17 -6.59 15.43
C PRO A 176 3.08 -5.37 15.59
N GLY A 177 3.37 -4.66 14.49
CA GLY A 177 4.24 -3.50 14.46
C GLY A 177 5.75 -3.82 14.53
N GLN A 178 6.14 -5.08 14.42
CA GLN A 178 7.54 -5.50 14.44
C GLN A 178 7.98 -6.14 13.11
N ASP A 179 7.27 -5.88 12.04
CA ASP A 179 7.61 -6.32 10.68
C ASP A 179 9.01 -5.84 10.26
N TRP A 180 9.37 -4.62 10.66
CA TRP A 180 10.70 -4.06 10.40
C TRP A 180 11.82 -4.93 10.99
N ALA A 181 11.64 -5.44 12.21
CA ALA A 181 12.64 -6.29 12.88
C ALA A 181 12.78 -7.64 12.16
N PHE A 182 11.66 -8.21 11.70
CA PHE A 182 11.68 -9.44 10.91
C PHE A 182 12.38 -9.22 9.57
N LEU A 183 12.02 -8.16 8.83
CA LEU A 183 12.63 -7.85 7.53
C LEU A 183 14.12 -7.52 7.65
N LEU A 184 14.52 -6.76 8.67
CA LEU A 184 15.92 -6.49 8.95
C LEU A 184 16.68 -7.78 9.30
N ALA A 185 16.07 -8.69 10.07
CA ALA A 185 16.68 -9.98 10.38
C ALA A 185 16.88 -10.85 9.12
N ILE A 186 15.89 -10.89 8.21
CA ILE A 186 16.02 -11.57 6.91
C ILE A 186 17.18 -10.97 6.11
N LEU A 187 17.21 -9.63 5.99
CA LEU A 187 18.28 -8.93 5.29
C LEU A 187 19.67 -9.20 5.90
N THR A 188 19.78 -9.14 7.23
CA THR A 188 21.01 -9.45 7.97
C THR A 188 21.53 -10.84 7.60
N VAL A 189 20.67 -11.85 7.62
CA VAL A 189 21.07 -13.22 7.27
C VAL A 189 21.53 -13.31 5.81
N ILE A 190 20.78 -12.73 4.88
CA ILE A 190 21.12 -12.76 3.45
C ILE A 190 22.50 -12.14 3.20
N LEU A 191 22.75 -10.96 3.77
CA LEU A 191 24.03 -10.25 3.58
C LEU A 191 25.19 -10.94 4.28
N THR A 192 24.99 -11.42 5.52
CA THR A 192 26.05 -12.10 6.30
C THR A 192 26.46 -13.44 5.67
N GLU A 193 25.50 -14.18 5.10
CA GLU A 193 25.76 -15.45 4.41
C GLU A 193 26.23 -15.27 2.97
N GLY A 194 26.26 -14.02 2.45
CA GLY A 194 26.68 -13.72 1.10
C GLY A 194 25.72 -14.25 0.02
N TRP A 195 24.44 -14.40 0.33
CA TRP A 195 23.43 -14.86 -0.62
C TRP A 195 22.87 -13.71 -1.47
N ILE A 196 23.79 -12.96 -2.07
CA ILE A 196 23.50 -11.83 -2.94
C ILE A 196 23.83 -12.24 -4.37
N ASP A 197 23.01 -11.88 -5.33
CA ASP A 197 23.36 -12.00 -6.74
C ASP A 197 24.47 -11.00 -7.09
N ALA A 198 25.56 -11.48 -7.65
CA ALA A 198 26.75 -10.67 -7.95
C ALA A 198 26.47 -9.65 -9.05
N ASP A 199 25.58 -9.97 -10.00
CA ASP A 199 25.22 -9.08 -11.10
C ASP A 199 24.32 -7.94 -10.57
N ASP A 200 23.33 -8.26 -9.74
CA ASP A 200 22.45 -7.27 -9.10
C ASP A 200 23.22 -6.37 -8.12
N ALA A 201 24.25 -6.91 -7.44
CA ALA A 201 25.08 -6.18 -6.48
C ALA A 201 25.90 -5.06 -7.15
N THR A 202 26.28 -5.21 -8.41
CA THR A 202 27.06 -4.18 -9.13
C THR A 202 26.27 -2.93 -9.46
N ASP A 203 24.97 -3.03 -9.56
CA ASP A 203 24.07 -1.92 -9.90
C ASP A 203 23.47 -1.21 -8.65
N ALA A 204 23.82 -1.68 -7.45
CA ALA A 204 23.29 -1.13 -6.19
C ALA A 204 24.27 -0.15 -5.53
N ASP A 205 23.92 1.13 -5.50
CA ASP A 205 24.67 2.14 -4.75
C ASP A 205 24.52 1.95 -3.24
N GLY A 206 25.62 1.97 -2.48
CA GLY A 206 25.62 1.92 -1.02
C GLY A 206 25.48 0.51 -0.42
N LEU A 207 25.64 -0.55 -1.20
CA LEU A 207 25.58 -1.93 -0.71
C LEU A 207 26.64 -2.25 0.34
N ASP A 208 27.86 -1.73 0.17
CA ASP A 208 28.97 -1.87 1.11
C ASP A 208 28.63 -1.25 2.49
N LEU A 209 28.06 -0.05 2.49
CA LEU A 209 27.58 0.60 3.70
C LEU A 209 26.46 -0.23 4.38
N LEU A 210 25.57 -0.82 3.60
CA LEU A 210 24.48 -1.65 4.14
C LEU A 210 25.06 -2.94 4.77
N ILE A 211 26.04 -3.57 4.16
CA ILE A 211 26.74 -4.74 4.70
C ILE A 211 27.41 -4.41 6.03
N ASP A 212 28.09 -3.27 6.12
CA ASP A 212 28.72 -2.82 7.36
C ASP A 212 27.68 -2.58 8.46
N LEU A 213 26.57 -1.92 8.14
CA LEU A 213 25.48 -1.65 9.09
C LEU A 213 24.85 -2.94 9.63
N VAL A 214 24.55 -3.92 8.77
CA VAL A 214 23.95 -5.19 9.23
C VAL A 214 24.94 -6.07 9.97
N GLY A 215 26.26 -5.91 9.77
CA GLY A 215 27.30 -6.61 10.49
C GLY A 215 27.32 -6.30 12.00
N GLU A 216 26.77 -5.16 12.41
CA GLU A 216 26.60 -4.76 13.81
C GLU A 216 25.26 -5.18 14.43
N VAL A 217 24.39 -5.81 13.65
CA VAL A 217 23.03 -6.16 14.08
C VAL A 217 23.01 -7.47 14.85
N ASP A 218 22.39 -7.46 16.02
CA ASP A 218 22.16 -8.64 16.85
C ASP A 218 20.90 -9.39 16.36
N LEU A 219 21.09 -10.48 15.64
CA LEU A 219 20.03 -11.31 15.08
C LEU A 219 19.11 -11.91 16.16
N GLU A 220 19.65 -12.35 17.30
CA GLU A 220 18.87 -12.90 18.42
C GLU A 220 17.96 -11.85 19.03
N ARG A 221 18.46 -10.62 19.12
CA ARG A 221 17.64 -9.48 19.57
C ARG A 221 16.51 -9.18 18.60
N LEU A 222 16.74 -9.17 17.29
CA LEU A 222 15.69 -8.96 16.29
C LEU A 222 14.63 -10.08 16.35
N ALA A 223 15.06 -11.33 16.47
CA ALA A 223 14.17 -12.48 16.62
C ALA A 223 13.26 -12.34 17.86
N THR A 224 13.83 -11.87 18.97
CA THR A 224 13.07 -11.58 20.20
C THR A 224 12.08 -10.44 20.01
N ILE A 225 12.45 -9.38 19.28
CA ILE A 225 11.58 -8.22 18.99
C ILE A 225 10.39 -8.66 18.14
N CYS A 226 10.62 -9.34 17.02
CA CYS A 226 9.56 -9.77 16.12
C CYS A 226 8.79 -11.03 16.57
N ASP A 227 9.28 -11.70 17.62
CA ASP A 227 8.72 -12.95 18.18
C ASP A 227 8.73 -14.11 17.18
N VAL A 228 9.82 -14.20 16.40
CA VAL A 228 10.03 -15.27 15.40
C VAL A 228 11.37 -15.94 15.70
N PRO A 229 11.42 -17.28 15.82
CA PRO A 229 12.66 -17.99 16.10
C PRO A 229 13.72 -17.75 15.01
N VAL A 230 15.01 -17.60 15.42
CA VAL A 230 16.13 -17.42 14.49
C VAL A 230 16.18 -18.52 13.42
N THR A 231 15.89 -19.77 13.79
CA THR A 231 15.88 -20.89 12.85
C THR A 231 14.83 -20.71 11.74
N VAL A 232 13.68 -20.09 12.04
CA VAL A 232 12.64 -19.77 11.05
C VAL A 232 13.10 -18.61 10.17
N ILE A 233 13.71 -17.57 10.74
CA ILE A 233 14.27 -16.44 10.01
C ILE A 233 15.33 -16.92 9.00
N VAL A 234 16.28 -17.74 9.44
CA VAL A 234 17.34 -18.28 8.58
C VAL A 234 16.77 -19.16 7.47
N ASP A 235 15.79 -20.03 7.76
CA ASP A 235 15.13 -20.84 6.73
C ASP A 235 14.46 -19.99 5.67
N ILE A 236 13.70 -18.98 6.07
CA ILE A 236 13.00 -18.08 5.14
C ILE A 236 13.99 -17.23 4.34
N ALA A 237 15.00 -16.68 4.99
CA ALA A 237 16.06 -15.90 4.31
C ALA A 237 16.73 -16.73 3.21
N LYS A 238 17.09 -17.98 3.53
CA LYS A 238 17.69 -18.91 2.58
C LYS A 238 16.77 -19.23 1.40
N ARG A 239 15.55 -19.60 1.69
CA ARG A 239 14.55 -19.93 0.63
C ARG A 239 14.28 -18.75 -0.28
N PHE A 240 14.21 -17.54 0.28
CA PHE A 240 13.98 -16.31 -0.48
C PHE A 240 15.20 -15.95 -1.33
N ALA A 241 16.39 -15.90 -0.74
CA ALA A 241 17.61 -15.47 -1.44
C ALA A 241 18.10 -16.46 -2.48
N GLN A 242 17.88 -17.76 -2.27
CA GLN A 242 18.34 -18.81 -3.20
C GLN A 242 17.28 -19.20 -4.25
N ALA A 243 16.11 -18.55 -4.24
CA ALA A 243 15.13 -18.73 -5.29
C ALA A 243 15.63 -18.11 -6.61
N PRO A 244 15.45 -18.78 -7.76
CA PRO A 244 15.88 -18.23 -9.07
C PRO A 244 15.27 -16.88 -9.38
N THR A 245 14.06 -16.62 -8.90
CA THR A 245 13.35 -15.34 -9.03
C THR A 245 12.42 -15.19 -7.83
N GLY A 246 12.31 -13.99 -7.29
CA GLY A 246 11.44 -13.74 -6.15
C GLY A 246 11.10 -12.27 -5.98
N PHE A 247 10.10 -12.02 -5.16
CA PHE A 247 9.78 -10.67 -4.72
C PHE A 247 9.29 -10.66 -3.26
N CYS A 248 9.59 -9.58 -2.58
CA CYS A 248 8.98 -9.22 -1.31
C CYS A 248 7.99 -8.08 -1.55
N PHE A 249 6.75 -8.27 -1.11
CA PHE A 249 5.72 -7.25 -1.25
C PHE A 249 5.15 -6.88 0.12
N THR A 250 5.26 -5.61 0.47
CA THR A 250 4.68 -5.02 1.67
C THR A 250 3.43 -4.21 1.33
N ALA A 251 2.54 -4.04 2.28
CA ALA A 251 1.35 -3.20 2.12
C ALA A 251 1.01 -2.44 3.40
N THR A 252 -0.19 -1.93 3.47
CA THR A 252 -0.72 -1.10 4.55
C THR A 252 -0.49 -1.67 5.96
N GLY A 253 -0.47 -3.00 6.10
CA GLY A 253 -0.19 -3.65 7.39
C GLY A 253 1.18 -3.31 7.96
N VAL A 254 2.19 -3.10 7.12
CA VAL A 254 3.53 -2.67 7.54
C VAL A 254 3.55 -1.16 7.80
N SER A 255 2.88 -0.38 6.95
CA SER A 255 2.95 1.09 6.98
C SER A 255 2.20 1.74 8.16
N HIS A 256 1.22 1.07 8.76
CA HIS A 256 0.33 1.64 9.79
C HIS A 256 0.88 1.52 11.22
N HIS A 257 2.18 1.51 11.38
CA HIS A 257 2.85 1.47 12.69
C HIS A 257 3.83 2.63 12.84
N THR A 258 4.19 2.95 14.08
CA THR A 258 5.17 4.01 14.38
C THR A 258 6.58 3.69 13.91
N THR A 259 6.83 2.44 13.55
CA THR A 259 8.09 1.88 13.06
C THR A 259 7.97 1.29 11.65
N GLY A 260 6.84 1.53 10.98
CA GLY A 260 6.57 1.04 9.63
C GLY A 260 7.17 1.91 8.54
#